data_120fa703934e916fd6eadc37970c07c1
#
_entry.id   120fa703934e916fd6eadc37970c07c1
#
_cell.length_a   1.000
_cell.length_b   1.000
_cell.length_c   1.000
_cell.angle_alpha   90.00
_cell.angle_beta   90.00
_cell.angle_gamma   90.00
#
_symmetry.space_group_name_H-M   'P 1'
#
loop_
_entity.id
_entity.type
_entity.pdbx_description
1 polymer ?
#
loop_
_entity_poly.entity_id
_entity_poly.type
_entity_poly.pdbx_seq_one_letter_code
_entity_poly.pdbx_strand_id
1 'polypeptide(L)'
;SYSLLDADGVFRGPPLPGRSPRGHDSRRANGRLEALARWQTAWGALMAEAHRVVAFSQASRDLVDAVYPGLGPRLELRRHDLLHAVPRLPAPRRGARPVIGVLGNIGPHKGAGVLQALSQRLARGRAADLVVLGQIDPAFHLTPPARLHGGYEVMEIPDLAARHGITCWLIPSVWPETFSYATHEALATGLPVICFDLGAQAEAVREAMARGAPAPRLAATQPWA
;
A
#
# COMPACT_ATOMS: atom_id res chain seq x y z
N SER A 1 -16.37 -5.52 0.23
CA SER A 1 -15.03 -5.87 -0.21
C SER A 1 -14.42 -6.86 0.77
N TYR A 2 -13.77 -7.88 0.27
CA TYR A 2 -13.09 -8.87 1.09
C TYR A 2 -11.77 -8.28 1.61
N SER A 3 -11.58 -8.29 2.92
CA SER A 3 -10.31 -7.86 3.54
C SER A 3 -9.41 -9.08 3.75
N LEU A 4 -8.16 -8.98 3.33
CA LEU A 4 -7.12 -9.97 3.63
C LEU A 4 -6.54 -9.79 5.04
N LEU A 5 -7.08 -8.88 5.82
CA LEU A 5 -6.70 -8.63 7.21
C LEU A 5 -7.59 -9.45 8.14
N ASP A 6 -7.01 -9.94 9.22
CA ASP A 6 -7.76 -10.54 10.33
C ASP A 6 -8.51 -9.47 11.17
N ALA A 7 -9.18 -9.90 12.24
CA ALA A 7 -9.92 -9.00 13.12
C ALA A 7 -9.01 -7.94 13.81
N ASP A 8 -7.72 -8.21 13.92
CA ASP A 8 -6.72 -7.31 14.51
C ASP A 8 -6.08 -6.39 13.45
N GLY A 9 -6.53 -6.46 12.20
CA GLY A 9 -6.01 -5.66 11.11
C GLY A 9 -4.64 -6.12 10.58
N VAL A 10 -4.27 -7.38 10.84
CA VAL A 10 -2.98 -7.96 10.43
C VAL A 10 -3.16 -8.88 9.22
N PHE A 11 -2.30 -8.73 8.21
CA PHE A 11 -2.21 -9.66 7.10
C PHE A 11 -1.47 -10.94 7.53
N ARG A 12 -2.18 -12.07 7.50
CA ARG A 12 -1.66 -13.39 7.93
C ARG A 12 -1.30 -14.32 6.77
N GLY A 13 -1.19 -13.79 5.58
CA GLY A 13 -0.97 -14.57 4.37
C GLY A 13 -2.28 -14.93 3.66
N PRO A 14 -2.21 -15.65 2.52
CA PRO A 14 -3.41 -16.07 1.79
C PRO A 14 -4.20 -17.05 2.64
N PRO A 15 -5.54 -16.87 2.71
CA PRO A 15 -6.40 -17.82 3.42
C PRO A 15 -6.51 -19.11 2.63
N LEU A 16 -5.73 -20.12 3.00
CA LEU A 16 -5.75 -21.42 2.37
C LEU A 16 -6.85 -22.30 2.98
N PRO A 17 -7.47 -23.21 2.19
CA PRO A 17 -8.43 -24.19 2.71
C PRO A 17 -7.86 -24.97 3.90
N GLY A 18 -8.62 -25.06 5.00
CA GLY A 18 -8.22 -25.72 6.24
C GLY A 18 -7.21 -24.96 7.10
N ARG A 19 -6.75 -23.79 6.70
CA ARG A 19 -5.82 -22.93 7.44
C ARG A 19 -6.34 -21.52 7.65
N SER A 20 -7.64 -21.28 7.45
CA SER A 20 -8.20 -19.95 7.67
C SER A 20 -7.99 -19.51 9.11
N PRO A 21 -7.22 -18.44 9.39
CA PRO A 21 -7.14 -17.88 10.73
C PRO A 21 -8.52 -17.40 11.18
N ARG A 22 -8.79 -17.46 12.50
CA ARG A 22 -10.00 -16.85 13.06
C ARG A 22 -10.04 -15.39 12.65
N GLY A 23 -11.17 -14.94 12.10
CA GLY A 23 -11.38 -13.54 11.71
C GLY A 23 -11.35 -13.24 10.21
N HIS A 24 -11.12 -14.22 9.34
CA HIS A 24 -11.22 -14.04 7.88
C HIS A 24 -12.68 -14.06 7.38
N ASP A 25 -13.59 -13.52 8.13
CA ASP A 25 -14.96 -13.33 7.66
C ASP A 25 -15.09 -11.99 6.95
N SER A 26 -15.64 -11.99 5.74
CA SER A 26 -15.93 -10.76 5.03
C SER A 26 -17.28 -10.18 5.44
N ARG A 27 -17.34 -8.87 5.63
CA ARG A 27 -18.62 -8.17 5.75
C ARG A 27 -19.14 -7.81 4.37
N ARG A 28 -20.34 -8.25 4.06
CA ARG A 28 -21.09 -7.74 2.90
C ARG A 28 -21.52 -6.29 3.14
N ALA A 29 -21.88 -5.59 2.07
CA ALA A 29 -22.40 -4.22 2.14
C ALA A 29 -23.61 -4.07 3.09
N ASN A 30 -24.37 -5.15 3.32
CA ASN A 30 -25.49 -5.22 4.25
C ASN A 30 -25.12 -5.57 5.70
N GLY A 31 -23.81 -5.60 6.04
CA GLY A 31 -23.31 -5.90 7.38
C GLY A 31 -23.29 -7.38 7.77
N ARG A 32 -23.74 -8.30 6.91
CA ARG A 32 -23.68 -9.74 7.17
C ARG A 32 -22.27 -10.27 7.02
N LEU A 33 -21.84 -11.11 7.96
CA LEU A 33 -20.63 -11.90 7.84
C LEU A 33 -20.84 -13.03 6.83
N GLU A 34 -19.92 -13.23 5.93
CA GLU A 34 -19.90 -14.35 5.00
C GLU A 34 -18.67 -15.21 5.29
N ALA A 35 -18.90 -16.52 5.44
CA ALA A 35 -17.81 -17.46 5.63
C ALA A 35 -16.84 -17.42 4.43
N LEU A 36 -15.55 -17.33 4.72
CA LEU A 36 -14.48 -17.26 3.72
C LEU A 36 -14.59 -18.37 2.67
N ALA A 37 -14.85 -19.62 3.08
CA ALA A 37 -14.96 -20.76 2.17
C ALA A 37 -16.06 -20.55 1.11
N ARG A 38 -17.21 -20.00 1.51
CA ARG A 38 -18.32 -19.73 0.59
C ARG A 38 -17.94 -18.62 -0.41
N TRP A 39 -17.28 -17.58 0.05
CA TRP A 39 -16.77 -16.51 -0.79
C TRP A 39 -15.73 -17.04 -1.80
N GLN A 40 -14.77 -17.86 -1.33
CA GLN A 40 -13.77 -18.49 -2.19
C GLN A 40 -14.41 -19.41 -3.25
N THR A 41 -15.40 -20.20 -2.86
CA THR A 41 -16.13 -21.07 -3.81
C THR A 41 -16.81 -20.25 -4.91
N ALA A 42 -17.52 -19.18 -4.54
CA ALA A 42 -18.21 -18.34 -5.50
C ALA A 42 -17.25 -17.65 -6.47
N TRP A 43 -16.15 -17.10 -5.97
CA TRP A 43 -15.12 -16.48 -6.81
C TRP A 43 -14.35 -17.49 -7.64
N GLY A 44 -14.07 -18.68 -7.09
CA GLY A 44 -13.43 -19.78 -7.81
C GLY A 44 -14.27 -20.21 -9.01
N ALA A 45 -15.59 -20.38 -8.84
CA ALA A 45 -16.52 -20.70 -9.92
C ALA A 45 -16.52 -19.61 -11.01
N LEU A 46 -16.59 -18.32 -10.62
CA LEU A 46 -16.53 -17.20 -11.56
C LEU A 46 -15.23 -17.19 -12.36
N MET A 47 -14.09 -17.36 -11.67
CA MET A 47 -12.79 -17.36 -12.32
C MET A 47 -12.57 -18.61 -13.23
N ALA A 48 -13.20 -19.73 -12.89
CA ALA A 48 -13.15 -20.94 -13.73
C ALA A 48 -13.86 -20.73 -15.08
N GLU A 49 -14.91 -19.91 -15.13
CA GLU A 49 -15.62 -19.53 -16.36
C GLU A 49 -14.93 -18.39 -17.12
N ALA A 50 -14.04 -17.65 -16.48
CA ALA A 50 -13.37 -16.54 -17.10
C ALA A 50 -12.39 -17.00 -18.19
N HIS A 51 -12.40 -16.35 -19.35
CA HIS A 51 -11.42 -16.60 -20.40
C HIS A 51 -10.00 -16.28 -19.93
N ARG A 52 -9.84 -15.21 -19.15
CA ARG A 52 -8.58 -14.78 -18.52
C ARG A 52 -8.83 -14.18 -17.16
N VAL A 53 -7.90 -14.39 -16.26
CA VAL A 53 -7.81 -13.73 -14.95
C VAL A 53 -6.52 -12.92 -14.95
N VAL A 54 -6.60 -11.62 -14.70
CA VAL A 54 -5.43 -10.73 -14.78
C VAL A 54 -5.03 -10.29 -13.39
N ALA A 55 -3.78 -10.53 -13.02
CA ALA A 55 -3.12 -9.95 -11.86
C ALA A 55 -2.18 -8.81 -12.30
N PHE A 56 -2.09 -7.75 -11.50
CA PHE A 56 -1.32 -6.56 -11.84
C PHE A 56 0.09 -6.55 -11.24
N SER A 57 0.39 -7.50 -10.36
CA SER A 57 1.71 -7.72 -9.76
C SER A 57 1.97 -9.20 -9.57
N GLN A 58 3.24 -9.58 -9.48
CA GLN A 58 3.62 -10.97 -9.17
C GLN A 58 3.09 -11.38 -7.80
N ALA A 59 3.17 -10.50 -6.81
CA ALA A 59 2.62 -10.73 -5.48
C ALA A 59 1.12 -11.05 -5.51
N SER A 60 0.33 -10.31 -6.30
CA SER A 60 -1.10 -10.60 -6.48
C SER A 60 -1.34 -11.90 -7.21
N ARG A 61 -0.54 -12.19 -8.25
CA ARG A 61 -0.62 -13.46 -8.99
C ARG A 61 -0.39 -14.65 -8.06
N ASP A 62 0.67 -14.59 -7.25
CA ASP A 62 1.03 -15.67 -6.32
C ASP A 62 -0.07 -15.88 -5.24
N LEU A 63 -0.69 -14.81 -4.76
CA LEU A 63 -1.82 -14.90 -3.84
C LEU A 63 -3.04 -15.57 -4.47
N VAL A 64 -3.36 -15.23 -5.72
CA VAL A 64 -4.47 -15.84 -6.46
C VAL A 64 -4.19 -17.30 -6.76
N ASP A 65 -2.99 -17.62 -7.22
CA ASP A 65 -2.57 -18.99 -7.53
C ASP A 65 -2.57 -19.89 -6.29
N ALA A 66 -2.14 -19.37 -5.14
CA ALA A 66 -2.16 -20.10 -3.88
C ALA A 66 -3.59 -20.47 -3.43
N VAL A 67 -4.58 -19.64 -3.73
CA VAL A 67 -5.99 -19.88 -3.37
C VAL A 67 -6.73 -20.67 -4.46
N TYR A 68 -6.37 -20.48 -5.73
CA TYR A 68 -7.01 -21.05 -6.91
C TYR A 68 -6.02 -21.69 -7.88
N PRO A 69 -5.32 -22.78 -7.47
CA PRO A 69 -4.24 -23.37 -8.27
C PRO A 69 -4.72 -23.95 -9.61
N GLY A 70 -6.02 -24.12 -9.79
CA GLY A 70 -6.61 -24.61 -11.05
C GLY A 70 -6.69 -23.59 -12.19
N LEU A 71 -6.32 -22.33 -11.97
CA LEU A 71 -6.38 -21.30 -13.00
C LEU A 71 -5.26 -21.46 -14.05
N GLY A 72 -4.06 -21.91 -13.64
CA GLY A 72 -2.96 -22.21 -14.53
C GLY A 72 -2.65 -21.14 -15.58
N PRO A 73 -2.64 -21.49 -16.88
CA PRO A 73 -2.29 -20.54 -17.95
C PRO A 73 -3.29 -19.38 -18.12
N ARG A 74 -4.49 -19.47 -17.55
CA ARG A 74 -5.48 -18.38 -17.60
C ARG A 74 -5.18 -17.25 -16.65
N LEU A 75 -4.30 -17.47 -15.66
CA LEU A 75 -3.85 -16.43 -14.72
C LEU A 75 -2.64 -15.70 -15.31
N GLU A 76 -2.90 -14.55 -15.89
CA GLU A 76 -1.90 -13.72 -16.57
C GLU A 76 -1.42 -12.57 -15.67
N LEU A 77 -0.13 -12.27 -15.74
CA LEU A 77 0.44 -11.06 -15.16
C LEU A 77 0.41 -9.94 -16.21
N ARG A 78 -0.33 -8.88 -15.93
CA ARG A 78 -0.36 -7.66 -16.76
C ARG A 78 -0.30 -6.45 -15.86
N ARG A 79 0.84 -5.79 -15.85
CA ARG A 79 1.04 -4.57 -15.06
C ARG A 79 0.27 -3.40 -15.66
N HIS A 80 -0.15 -2.49 -14.79
CA HIS A 80 -0.64 -1.19 -15.23
C HIS A 80 0.52 -0.27 -15.60
N ASP A 81 0.24 0.66 -16.50
CA ASP A 81 1.07 1.85 -16.68
C ASP A 81 0.54 2.99 -15.81
N LEU A 82 1.38 3.94 -15.47
CA LEU A 82 0.92 5.20 -14.89
C LEU A 82 0.11 5.98 -15.93
N LEU A 83 -1.06 6.46 -15.53
CA LEU A 83 -1.94 7.25 -16.41
C LEU A 83 -1.36 8.62 -16.75
N HIS A 84 -0.48 9.12 -15.88
CA HIS A 84 0.15 10.44 -16.04
C HIS A 84 1.65 10.35 -15.75
N ALA A 85 2.43 11.09 -16.50
CA ALA A 85 3.85 11.25 -16.23
C ALA A 85 4.03 12.13 -14.99
N VAL A 86 4.71 11.62 -13.97
CA VAL A 86 5.09 12.40 -12.79
C VAL A 86 6.52 12.91 -12.99
N PRO A 87 6.75 14.24 -13.06
CA PRO A 87 8.09 14.80 -13.21
C PRO A 87 9.02 14.43 -12.05
N ARG A 88 10.30 14.24 -12.36
CA ARG A 88 11.31 13.99 -11.34
C ARG A 88 11.64 15.28 -10.58
N LEU A 89 11.80 15.13 -9.29
CA LEU A 89 12.25 16.20 -8.41
C LEU A 89 13.78 16.23 -8.30
N PRO A 90 14.37 17.40 -8.03
CA PRO A 90 15.78 17.48 -7.68
C PRO A 90 16.06 16.70 -6.38
N ALA A 91 17.27 16.17 -6.26
CA ALA A 91 17.68 15.47 -5.05
C ALA A 91 17.56 16.39 -3.82
N PRO A 92 17.09 15.85 -2.67
CA PRO A 92 16.98 16.65 -1.44
C PRO A 92 18.36 17.20 -1.00
N ARG A 93 18.37 18.39 -0.42
CA ARG A 93 19.60 18.99 0.14
C ARG A 93 20.13 18.11 1.27
N ARG A 94 21.43 17.82 1.25
CA ARG A 94 22.08 17.07 2.33
C ARG A 94 22.00 17.86 3.63
N GLY A 95 21.72 17.16 4.75
CA GLY A 95 21.66 17.75 6.09
C GLY A 95 20.35 18.47 6.43
N ALA A 96 19.41 18.61 5.50
CA ALA A 96 18.09 19.12 5.84
C ALA A 96 17.33 18.12 6.73
N ARG A 97 16.49 18.64 7.63
CA ARG A 97 15.59 17.81 8.44
C ARG A 97 14.67 17.03 7.50
N PRO A 98 14.55 15.71 7.65
CA PRO A 98 13.69 14.93 6.78
C PRO A 98 12.23 15.34 6.87
N VAL A 99 11.56 15.39 5.72
CA VAL A 99 10.11 15.52 5.62
C VAL A 99 9.58 14.29 4.92
N ILE A 100 8.80 13.50 5.62
CA ILE A 100 8.19 12.27 5.13
C ILE A 100 6.87 12.63 4.46
N GLY A 101 6.74 12.37 3.16
CA GLY A 101 5.50 12.50 2.42
C GLY A 101 4.74 11.18 2.38
N VAL A 102 3.42 11.25 2.37
CA VAL A 102 2.50 10.11 2.17
C VAL A 102 1.49 10.50 1.11
N LEU A 103 1.18 9.60 0.18
CA LEU A 103 0.24 9.83 -0.92
C LEU A 103 -1.04 9.01 -0.75
N GLY A 104 -2.20 9.64 -0.97
CA GLY A 104 -3.48 8.98 -1.18
C GLY A 104 -4.48 9.07 -0.03
N ASN A 105 -5.58 8.33 -0.17
CA ASN A 105 -6.62 8.23 0.85
C ASN A 105 -6.30 7.06 1.79
N ILE A 106 -5.89 7.39 3.00
CA ILE A 106 -5.30 6.44 3.94
C ILE A 106 -6.36 5.91 4.92
N GLY A 107 -6.91 4.76 4.60
CA GLY A 107 -7.77 3.97 5.49
C GLY A 107 -6.96 2.99 6.37
N PRO A 108 -7.65 2.17 7.20
CA PRO A 108 -7.00 1.21 8.11
C PRO A 108 -6.00 0.29 7.40
N HIS A 109 -6.41 -0.35 6.30
CA HIS A 109 -5.57 -1.25 5.51
C HIS A 109 -4.42 -0.54 4.78
N LYS A 110 -4.58 0.75 4.50
CA LYS A 110 -3.52 1.61 3.94
C LYS A 110 -2.63 2.24 5.00
N GLY A 111 -2.77 1.83 6.26
CA GLY A 111 -1.86 2.18 7.34
C GLY A 111 -2.22 3.45 8.10
N ALA A 112 -3.50 3.83 8.21
CA ALA A 112 -3.91 4.99 9.01
C ALA A 112 -3.42 4.88 10.46
N GLY A 113 -3.49 3.69 11.08
CA GLY A 113 -2.94 3.44 12.42
C GLY A 113 -1.42 3.61 12.50
N VAL A 114 -0.70 3.20 11.42
CA VAL A 114 0.74 3.42 11.32
C VAL A 114 1.07 4.91 11.31
N LEU A 115 0.34 5.71 10.53
CA LEU A 115 0.56 7.16 10.47
C LEU A 115 0.23 7.84 11.79
N GLN A 116 -0.84 7.43 12.46
CA GLN A 116 -1.18 7.96 13.79
C GLN A 116 -0.04 7.70 14.78
N ALA A 117 0.44 6.45 14.90
CA ALA A 117 1.53 6.09 15.79
C ALA A 117 2.85 6.80 15.41
N LEU A 118 3.16 6.87 14.11
CA LEU A 118 4.34 7.58 13.62
C LEU A 118 4.28 9.07 13.96
N SER A 119 3.13 9.73 13.73
CA SER A 119 2.97 11.16 14.05
C SER A 119 3.20 11.45 15.54
N GLN A 120 2.67 10.60 16.43
CA GLN A 120 2.89 10.71 17.89
C GLN A 120 4.38 10.55 18.25
N ARG A 121 5.08 9.60 17.61
CA ARG A 121 6.50 9.38 17.85
C ARG A 121 7.35 10.55 17.35
N LEU A 122 7.04 11.09 16.17
CA LEU A 122 7.74 12.24 15.59
C LEU A 122 7.48 13.53 16.39
N ALA A 123 6.30 13.71 16.95
CA ALA A 123 5.98 14.84 17.84
C ALA A 123 6.89 14.88 19.07
N ARG A 124 7.20 13.71 19.63
CA ARG A 124 8.11 13.60 20.80
C ARG A 124 9.59 13.73 20.41
N GLY A 125 9.99 13.03 19.35
CA GLY A 125 11.42 12.92 18.99
C GLY A 125 11.93 13.99 18.05
N ARG A 126 11.07 14.75 17.37
CA ARG A 126 11.40 15.78 16.39
C ARG A 126 12.42 15.38 15.31
N ALA A 127 12.52 14.09 15.00
CA ALA A 127 13.50 13.55 14.07
C ALA A 127 13.18 13.87 12.60
N ALA A 128 11.88 14.02 12.28
CA ALA A 128 11.39 14.34 10.94
C ALA A 128 10.03 15.03 11.04
N ASP A 129 9.58 15.63 9.94
CA ASP A 129 8.21 16.08 9.77
C ASP A 129 7.41 15.07 8.95
N LEU A 130 6.09 15.06 9.06
CA LEU A 130 5.17 14.20 8.33
C LEU A 130 4.12 15.03 7.61
N VAL A 131 3.94 14.78 6.32
CA VAL A 131 2.91 15.44 5.48
C VAL A 131 2.15 14.38 4.70
N VAL A 132 0.83 14.37 4.85
CA VAL A 132 -0.06 13.52 4.05
C VAL A 132 -0.66 14.36 2.93
N LEU A 133 -0.36 14.03 1.69
CA LEU A 133 -1.06 14.51 0.50
C LEU A 133 -2.22 13.55 0.23
N GLY A 134 -3.44 14.00 0.47
CA GLY A 134 -4.64 13.20 0.43
C GLY A 134 -5.46 13.32 1.70
N GLN A 135 -6.08 12.23 2.10
CA GLN A 135 -6.95 12.17 3.27
C GLN A 135 -6.56 11.01 4.19
N ILE A 136 -6.95 11.10 5.45
CA ILE A 136 -6.86 10.00 6.41
C ILE A 136 -8.26 9.67 6.91
N ASP A 137 -8.53 8.39 7.18
CA ASP A 137 -9.79 7.94 7.76
C ASP A 137 -10.08 8.74 9.05
N PRO A 138 -11.29 9.33 9.19
CA PRO A 138 -11.63 10.20 10.32
C PRO A 138 -11.50 9.55 11.70
N ALA A 139 -11.49 8.22 11.79
CA ALA A 139 -11.23 7.50 13.04
C ALA A 139 -9.78 7.62 13.54
N PHE A 140 -8.85 8.12 12.69
CA PHE A 140 -7.43 8.26 13.01
C PHE A 140 -7.00 9.73 12.98
N HIS A 141 -6.15 10.11 13.93
CA HIS A 141 -5.72 11.49 14.08
C HIS A 141 -4.21 11.63 13.98
N LEU A 142 -3.77 12.62 13.22
CA LEU A 142 -2.36 12.97 13.15
C LEU A 142 -2.01 13.95 14.28
N THR A 143 -0.94 13.66 15.02
CA THR A 143 -0.43 14.54 16.07
C THR A 143 0.49 15.61 15.45
N PRO A 144 0.28 16.91 15.70
CA PRO A 144 1.20 17.96 15.25
C PRO A 144 2.65 17.70 15.72
N PRO A 145 3.68 18.02 14.90
CA PRO A 145 3.64 18.86 13.71
C PRO A 145 3.25 18.14 12.41
N ALA A 146 2.74 16.90 12.45
CA ALA A 146 2.24 16.24 11.24
C ALA A 146 1.10 17.05 10.61
N ARG A 147 1.09 17.13 9.29
CA ARG A 147 0.15 17.95 8.52
C ARG A 147 -0.62 17.12 7.50
N LEU A 148 -1.90 17.46 7.35
CA LEU A 148 -2.75 16.94 6.28
C LEU A 148 -2.93 18.05 5.25
N HIS A 149 -2.56 17.78 3.99
CA HIS A 149 -2.74 18.73 2.90
C HIS A 149 -4.18 18.74 2.38
N GLY A 150 -4.82 17.57 2.31
CA GLY A 150 -6.10 17.39 1.66
C GLY A 150 -5.94 16.77 0.26
N GLY A 151 -7.03 16.81 -0.53
CA GLY A 151 -7.05 16.26 -1.90
C GLY A 151 -6.00 16.90 -2.82
N TYR A 152 -5.55 16.15 -3.80
CA TYR A 152 -4.58 16.59 -4.80
C TYR A 152 -4.82 15.85 -6.12
N GLU A 153 -4.35 16.43 -7.22
CA GLU A 153 -4.24 15.78 -8.51
C GLU A 153 -2.83 15.20 -8.71
N VAL A 154 -2.72 14.10 -9.46
CA VAL A 154 -1.43 13.41 -9.66
C VAL A 154 -0.36 14.34 -10.24
N MET A 155 -0.75 15.26 -11.11
CA MET A 155 0.17 16.23 -11.73
C MET A 155 0.69 17.28 -10.74
N GLU A 156 0.03 17.48 -9.61
CA GLU A 156 0.44 18.42 -8.55
C GLU A 156 1.50 17.82 -7.60
N ILE A 157 1.69 16.50 -7.63
CA ILE A 157 2.62 15.81 -6.70
C ILE A 157 4.00 16.46 -6.64
N PRO A 158 4.68 16.79 -7.76
CA PRO A 158 5.99 17.42 -7.71
C PRO A 158 5.98 18.80 -7.03
N ASP A 159 5.01 19.64 -7.37
CA ASP A 159 4.91 20.98 -6.81
C ASP A 159 4.55 20.95 -5.32
N LEU A 160 3.64 20.06 -4.93
CA LEU A 160 3.30 19.84 -3.53
C LEU A 160 4.47 19.28 -2.74
N ALA A 161 5.21 18.33 -3.32
CA ALA A 161 6.40 17.78 -2.68
C ALA A 161 7.47 18.88 -2.46
N ALA A 162 7.70 19.72 -3.47
CA ALA A 162 8.61 20.87 -3.35
C ALA A 162 8.14 21.88 -2.32
N ARG A 163 6.85 22.27 -2.36
CA ARG A 163 6.22 23.23 -1.42
C ARG A 163 6.30 22.78 0.03
N HIS A 164 6.07 21.49 0.28
CA HIS A 164 6.16 20.92 1.63
C HIS A 164 7.57 20.49 2.03
N GLY A 165 8.54 20.55 1.12
CA GLY A 165 9.92 20.15 1.34
C GLY A 165 10.07 18.65 1.57
N ILE A 166 9.24 17.82 0.92
CA ILE A 166 9.26 16.36 1.05
C ILE A 166 10.60 15.83 0.55
N THR A 167 11.24 15.00 1.37
CA THR A 167 12.57 14.43 1.09
C THR A 167 12.53 12.92 0.85
N CYS A 168 11.47 12.25 1.27
CA CYS A 168 11.23 10.83 1.04
C CYS A 168 9.73 10.54 1.13
N TRP A 169 9.31 9.43 0.53
CA TRP A 169 7.95 8.95 0.58
C TRP A 169 7.81 7.74 1.50
N LEU A 170 6.69 7.65 2.21
CA LEU A 170 6.27 6.49 2.95
C LEU A 170 4.97 5.94 2.36
N ILE A 171 4.96 4.66 2.04
CA ILE A 171 3.77 3.89 1.66
C ILE A 171 3.44 2.99 2.86
N PRO A 172 2.51 3.40 3.74
CA PRO A 172 2.30 2.75 5.02
C PRO A 172 1.35 1.56 4.98
N SER A 173 0.94 1.09 3.78
CA SER A 173 -0.01 -0.01 3.61
C SER A 173 0.42 -1.26 4.36
N VAL A 174 -0.49 -1.77 5.23
CA VAL A 174 -0.30 -2.97 6.05
C VAL A 174 -0.92 -4.22 5.43
N TRP A 175 -1.38 -4.12 4.21
CA TRP A 175 -1.87 -5.23 3.41
C TRP A 175 -1.16 -5.28 2.04
N PRO A 176 -1.19 -6.43 1.33
CA PRO A 176 -0.63 -6.53 -0.01
C PRO A 176 -1.50 -5.76 -1.01
N GLU A 177 -1.01 -4.64 -1.49
CA GLU A 177 -1.62 -3.90 -2.58
C GLU A 177 -1.57 -4.72 -3.88
N THR A 178 -2.55 -4.54 -4.77
CA THR A 178 -2.61 -5.25 -6.04
C THR A 178 -1.69 -4.66 -7.10
N PHE A 179 -1.51 -3.32 -7.10
CA PHE A 179 -0.59 -2.58 -7.97
C PHE A 179 0.07 -1.42 -7.23
N SER A 180 -0.71 -0.63 -6.48
CA SER A 180 -0.26 0.54 -5.72
C SER A 180 0.19 1.71 -6.60
N TYR A 181 -0.76 2.42 -7.23
CA TYR A 181 -0.47 3.63 -8.00
C TYR A 181 0.37 4.63 -7.21
N ALA A 182 0.02 4.89 -5.95
CA ALA A 182 0.77 5.80 -5.08
C ALA A 182 2.26 5.43 -4.93
N THR A 183 2.60 4.13 -4.93
CA THR A 183 4.01 3.69 -4.92
C THR A 183 4.72 4.06 -6.22
N HIS A 184 4.09 3.81 -7.36
CA HIS A 184 4.67 4.12 -8.67
C HIS A 184 4.80 5.63 -8.88
N GLU A 185 3.80 6.42 -8.46
CA GLU A 185 3.82 7.89 -8.48
C GLU A 185 4.95 8.44 -7.60
N ALA A 186 5.08 7.92 -6.38
CA ALA A 186 6.18 8.27 -5.48
C ALA A 186 7.56 7.96 -6.07
N LEU A 187 7.74 6.76 -6.64
CA LEU A 187 8.98 6.35 -7.31
C LEU A 187 9.31 7.22 -8.52
N ALA A 188 8.30 7.62 -9.30
CA ALA A 188 8.48 8.48 -10.47
C ALA A 188 9.06 9.85 -10.10
N THR A 189 8.77 10.39 -8.90
CA THR A 189 9.37 11.63 -8.42
C THR A 189 10.89 11.55 -8.26
N GLY A 190 11.48 10.36 -8.17
CA GLY A 190 12.89 10.15 -7.95
C GLY A 190 13.35 10.32 -6.50
N LEU A 191 12.45 10.62 -5.57
CA LEU A 191 12.75 10.63 -4.13
C LEU A 191 12.79 9.20 -3.58
N PRO A 192 13.52 8.95 -2.47
CA PRO A 192 13.52 7.67 -1.78
C PRO A 192 12.10 7.26 -1.35
N VAL A 193 11.75 5.99 -1.53
CA VAL A 193 10.46 5.43 -1.11
C VAL A 193 10.67 4.36 -0.06
N ILE A 194 9.90 4.44 1.02
CA ILE A 194 9.90 3.47 2.13
C ILE A 194 8.53 2.78 2.12
N CYS A 195 8.51 1.45 2.19
CA CYS A 195 7.28 0.68 2.36
C CYS A 195 7.54 -0.55 3.22
N PHE A 196 6.46 -1.20 3.67
CA PHE A 196 6.57 -2.54 4.24
C PHE A 196 6.90 -3.56 3.15
N ASP A 197 7.62 -4.63 3.51
CA ASP A 197 7.98 -5.71 2.61
C ASP A 197 6.78 -6.63 2.34
N LEU A 198 5.81 -6.13 1.58
CA LEU A 198 4.50 -6.73 1.39
C LEU A 198 3.89 -6.30 0.05
N GLY A 199 3.32 -7.25 -0.72
CA GLY A 199 2.51 -6.98 -1.90
C GLY A 199 3.20 -6.26 -3.04
N ALA A 200 2.41 -5.65 -3.92
CA ALA A 200 2.90 -4.94 -5.11
C ALA A 200 3.76 -3.72 -4.77
N GLN A 201 3.52 -3.04 -3.63
CA GLN A 201 4.33 -1.91 -3.22
C GLN A 201 5.78 -2.31 -2.96
N ALA A 202 6.02 -3.46 -2.31
CA ALA A 202 7.36 -3.97 -2.11
C ALA A 202 8.02 -4.45 -3.41
N GLU A 203 7.24 -5.09 -4.29
CA GLU A 203 7.70 -5.50 -5.63
C GLU A 203 8.19 -4.30 -6.44
N ALA A 204 7.39 -3.23 -6.53
CA ALA A 204 7.75 -2.01 -7.24
C ALA A 204 9.01 -1.34 -6.68
N VAL A 205 9.16 -1.30 -5.35
CA VAL A 205 10.34 -0.73 -4.68
C VAL A 205 11.58 -1.58 -4.98
N ARG A 206 11.52 -2.92 -4.90
CA ARG A 206 12.64 -3.80 -5.26
C ARG A 206 13.09 -3.63 -6.71
N GLU A 207 12.14 -3.54 -7.63
CA GLU A 207 12.44 -3.32 -9.04
C GLU A 207 13.09 -1.95 -9.28
N ALA A 208 12.65 -0.92 -8.59
CA ALA A 208 13.27 0.40 -8.66
C ALA A 208 14.71 0.36 -8.11
N MET A 209 14.95 -0.37 -7.01
CA MET A 209 16.31 -0.59 -6.47
C MET A 209 17.21 -1.28 -7.50
N ALA A 210 16.73 -2.33 -8.13
CA ALA A 210 17.49 -3.08 -9.14
C ALA A 210 17.86 -2.20 -10.35
N ARG A 211 17.06 -1.16 -10.64
CA ARG A 211 17.34 -0.15 -11.68
C ARG A 211 18.19 1.04 -11.20
N GLY A 212 18.71 0.99 -9.97
CA GLY A 212 19.57 2.06 -9.42
C GLY A 212 18.82 3.27 -8.87
N ALA A 213 17.56 3.13 -8.48
CA ALA A 213 16.84 4.19 -7.78
C ALA A 213 17.52 4.56 -6.45
N PRO A 214 17.46 5.84 -6.01
CA PRO A 214 18.03 6.25 -4.74
C PRO A 214 17.42 5.46 -3.60
N ALA A 215 18.29 4.87 -2.77
CA ALA A 215 18.06 3.84 -1.75
C ALA A 215 16.64 3.83 -1.13
N PRO A 216 15.69 3.11 -1.70
CA PRO A 216 14.43 2.81 -1.04
C PRO A 216 14.70 1.82 0.10
N ARG A 217 13.86 1.81 1.11
CA ARG A 217 13.98 0.87 2.22
C ARG A 217 12.71 0.05 2.35
N LEU A 218 12.88 -1.26 2.43
CA LEU A 218 11.84 -2.18 2.85
C LEU A 218 11.90 -2.29 4.39
N ALA A 219 10.81 -2.03 5.05
CA ALA A 219 10.66 -2.26 6.48
C ALA A 219 10.07 -3.65 6.72
N ALA A 220 10.50 -4.33 7.77
CA ALA A 220 9.94 -5.61 8.16
C ALA A 220 8.43 -5.49 8.43
N THR A 221 7.67 -6.53 8.07
CA THR A 221 6.20 -6.55 8.09
C THR A 221 5.58 -6.70 9.47
N GLN A 222 6.34 -6.74 10.54
CA GLN A 222 5.80 -6.78 11.91
C GLN A 222 6.05 -5.46 12.61
N PRO A 223 5.11 -4.53 12.54
CA PRO A 223 5.33 -3.24 13.15
C PRO A 223 4.99 -3.15 14.63
N TRP A 224 4.14 -4.01 15.16
CA TRP A 224 3.52 -3.68 16.44
C TRP A 224 3.09 -4.96 17.18
N ALA A 225 4.03 -5.68 17.77
CA ALA A 225 3.74 -6.53 18.92
C ALA A 225 3.81 -5.67 20.18
#